data_e620e245594ef430581809fd473c2d27
#
_entry.id   e620e245594ef430581809fd473c2d27
#
_cell.length_a   1.000
_cell.length_b   1.000
_cell.length_c   1.000
_cell.angle_alpha   90.00
_cell.angle_beta   90.00
_cell.angle_gamma   90.00
#
_symmetry.space_group_name_H-M   'P 1'
#
loop_
_entity.id
_entity.type
_entity.pdbx_description
1 polymer ?
#
loop_
_entity_poly.entity_id
_entity_poly.type
_entity_poly.pdbx_seq_one_letter_code
_entity_poly.pdbx_strand_id
1 'polypeptide(L)'
;PYKNEKAARAAQNGAYPPDLSLMARARNPEYKGSAVGHGPHMLKDILTGYQAGGPNYLYALLTGYTDVPSYVREENGHLKPVGADGAGGKAVEQCASVTPGEDGKPDVCNALADGMNYNAAFPGHQIAMPAVLADGAVEYPKGPDGNPLVPATLDQHSRDVAAFLAWAADPHLNQRKATGWQALLFLLVTTVLLFLGKKRIWSRIEH
;
A
#
# COMPACT_ATOMS: atom_id res chain seq x y z
N PRO A 1 -8.83 24.47 -4.64
CA PRO A 1 -8.21 23.84 -5.81
C PRO A 1 -7.30 24.83 -6.52
N TYR A 2 -6.14 24.38 -7.01
CA TYR A 2 -5.19 25.19 -7.76
C TYR A 2 -5.69 25.46 -9.18
N LYS A 3 -5.37 26.63 -9.74
CA LYS A 3 -5.82 27.01 -11.08
C LYS A 3 -5.24 26.13 -12.20
N ASN A 4 -4.03 25.64 -12.01
CA ASN A 4 -3.32 24.77 -12.96
C ASN A 4 -2.16 24.04 -12.26
N GLU A 5 -1.52 23.10 -12.97
CA GLU A 5 -0.40 22.31 -12.46
C GLU A 5 0.78 23.19 -12.00
N LYS A 6 1.12 24.25 -12.72
CA LYS A 6 2.23 25.15 -12.36
C LYS A 6 1.98 25.85 -11.01
N ALA A 7 0.72 26.28 -10.77
CA ALA A 7 0.33 26.88 -9.50
C ALA A 7 0.36 25.85 -8.35
N ALA A 8 -0.05 24.61 -8.61
CA ALA A 8 0.01 23.53 -7.64
C ALA A 8 1.45 23.20 -7.25
N ARG A 9 2.35 23.07 -8.23
CA ARG A 9 3.78 22.80 -7.99
C ARG A 9 4.47 23.94 -7.24
N ALA A 10 4.15 25.19 -7.60
CA ALA A 10 4.71 26.36 -6.92
C ALA A 10 4.32 26.41 -5.42
N ALA A 11 3.09 25.99 -5.09
CA ALA A 11 2.59 25.97 -3.72
C ALA A 11 3.09 24.75 -2.90
N GLN A 12 3.59 23.70 -3.56
CA GLN A 12 3.97 22.42 -2.96
C GLN A 12 5.45 22.07 -3.20
N ASN A 13 6.33 23.06 -3.15
CA ASN A 13 7.80 22.89 -3.31
C ASN A 13 8.19 22.08 -4.56
N GLY A 14 7.49 22.28 -5.67
CA GLY A 14 7.72 21.57 -6.92
C GLY A 14 6.98 20.23 -7.07
N ALA A 15 6.46 19.66 -6.00
CA ALA A 15 5.67 18.43 -6.05
C ALA A 15 4.27 18.70 -6.61
N TYR A 16 3.74 17.77 -7.42
CA TYR A 16 2.36 17.81 -7.90
C TYR A 16 1.49 16.89 -7.05
N PRO A 17 0.52 17.43 -6.29
CA PRO A 17 -0.39 16.61 -5.50
C PRO A 17 -1.22 15.70 -6.42
N PRO A 18 -1.25 14.39 -6.16
CA PRO A 18 -2.02 13.46 -6.99
C PRO A 18 -3.52 13.63 -6.79
N ASP A 19 -4.31 13.21 -7.80
CA ASP A 19 -5.76 13.09 -7.68
C ASP A 19 -6.12 11.97 -6.70
N LEU A 20 -6.90 12.29 -5.68
CA LEU A 20 -7.30 11.36 -4.63
C LEU A 20 -8.45 10.43 -5.04
N SER A 21 -9.21 10.76 -6.09
CA SER A 21 -10.41 9.99 -6.51
C SER A 21 -10.12 8.54 -6.86
N LEU A 22 -8.93 8.27 -7.42
CA LEU A 22 -8.50 6.91 -7.79
C LEU A 22 -7.26 6.43 -7.02
N MET A 23 -6.85 7.16 -5.99
CA MET A 23 -5.61 6.92 -5.26
C MET A 23 -5.49 5.47 -4.75
N ALA A 24 -6.55 4.94 -4.14
CA ALA A 24 -6.55 3.58 -3.61
C ALA A 24 -6.37 2.50 -4.69
N ARG A 25 -6.74 2.79 -5.94
CA ARG A 25 -6.49 1.88 -7.08
C ARG A 25 -5.13 2.12 -7.73
N ALA A 26 -4.73 3.40 -7.87
CA ALA A 26 -3.47 3.78 -8.50
C ALA A 26 -2.23 3.36 -7.67
N ARG A 27 -2.38 3.19 -6.36
CA ARG A 27 -1.30 2.79 -5.44
C ARG A 27 -1.41 1.34 -4.97
N ASN A 28 -2.10 0.50 -5.74
CA ASN A 28 -2.10 -0.93 -5.47
C ASN A 28 -0.70 -1.52 -5.72
N PRO A 29 -0.08 -2.17 -4.73
CA PRO A 29 1.21 -2.83 -4.93
C PRO A 29 1.14 -3.87 -6.04
N GLU A 30 2.13 -3.86 -6.94
CA GLU A 30 2.22 -4.85 -7.99
C GLU A 30 2.58 -6.24 -7.43
N TYR A 31 1.98 -7.28 -8.00
CA TYR A 31 2.36 -8.65 -7.70
C TYR A 31 3.75 -8.97 -8.27
N LYS A 32 4.73 -9.15 -7.40
CA LYS A 32 6.13 -9.46 -7.76
C LYS A 32 6.41 -10.96 -7.94
N GLY A 33 5.40 -11.82 -7.96
CA GLY A 33 5.55 -13.25 -8.14
C GLY A 33 5.71 -13.68 -9.60
N SER A 34 6.07 -14.96 -9.81
CA SER A 34 6.15 -15.53 -11.16
C SER A 34 4.77 -15.64 -11.83
N ALA A 35 4.75 -15.69 -13.16
CA ALA A 35 3.50 -15.85 -13.93
C ALA A 35 2.71 -17.12 -13.52
N VAL A 36 3.40 -18.19 -13.15
CA VAL A 36 2.77 -19.44 -12.67
C VAL A 36 2.13 -19.26 -11.29
N GLY A 37 2.73 -18.46 -10.41
CA GLY A 37 2.18 -18.15 -9.08
C GLY A 37 1.00 -17.17 -9.10
N HIS A 38 0.81 -16.44 -10.19
CA HIS A 38 -0.26 -15.44 -10.31
C HIS A 38 -1.67 -16.06 -10.24
N GLY A 39 -1.88 -17.18 -10.89
CA GLY A 39 -3.17 -17.89 -10.91
C GLY A 39 -3.64 -18.36 -9.52
N PRO A 40 -2.84 -19.12 -8.77
CA PRO A 40 -3.17 -19.53 -7.40
C PRO A 40 -3.36 -18.34 -6.46
N HIS A 41 -2.56 -17.27 -6.58
CA HIS A 41 -2.71 -16.06 -5.78
C HIS A 41 -4.03 -15.37 -6.06
N MET A 42 -4.39 -15.21 -7.34
CA MET A 42 -5.65 -14.62 -7.76
C MET A 42 -6.86 -15.44 -7.28
N LEU A 43 -6.77 -16.78 -7.32
CA LEU A 43 -7.81 -17.66 -6.79
C LEU A 43 -7.97 -17.51 -5.28
N LYS A 44 -6.86 -17.44 -4.54
CA LYS A 44 -6.87 -17.13 -3.10
C LYS A 44 -7.56 -15.80 -2.81
N ASP A 45 -7.22 -14.74 -3.54
CA ASP A 45 -7.81 -13.41 -3.36
C ASP A 45 -9.33 -13.41 -3.63
N ILE A 46 -9.77 -14.14 -4.65
CA ILE A 46 -11.19 -14.33 -4.95
C ILE A 46 -11.89 -15.05 -3.78
N LEU A 47 -11.32 -16.14 -3.28
CA LEU A 47 -11.90 -16.96 -2.21
C LEU A 47 -11.93 -16.25 -0.86
N THR A 48 -10.90 -15.45 -0.55
CA THR A 48 -10.81 -14.70 0.71
C THR A 48 -11.51 -13.36 0.66
N GLY A 49 -12.03 -12.96 -0.51
CA GLY A 49 -12.64 -11.64 -0.70
C GLY A 49 -11.64 -10.49 -0.55
N TYR A 50 -10.33 -10.76 -0.69
CA TYR A 50 -9.28 -9.77 -0.54
C TYR A 50 -9.55 -8.54 -1.41
N GLN A 51 -9.33 -7.36 -0.82
CA GLN A 51 -9.35 -6.10 -1.56
C GLN A 51 -7.95 -5.79 -2.09
N ALA A 52 -7.88 -5.00 -3.15
CA ALA A 52 -6.61 -4.48 -3.65
C ALA A 52 -5.78 -3.84 -2.52
N GLY A 53 -4.46 -4.02 -2.54
CA GLY A 53 -3.54 -3.56 -1.47
C GLY A 53 -3.41 -2.04 -1.34
N GLY A 54 -4.03 -1.25 -2.22
CA GLY A 54 -3.98 0.20 -2.20
C GLY A 54 -4.45 0.84 -0.89
N PRO A 55 -5.59 0.46 -0.31
CA PRO A 55 -6.02 0.99 0.99
C PRO A 55 -5.02 0.69 2.11
N ASN A 56 -4.42 -0.51 2.12
CA ASN A 56 -3.39 -0.88 3.09
C ASN A 56 -2.13 -0.04 2.91
N TYR A 57 -1.74 0.25 1.66
CA TYR A 57 -0.63 1.15 1.38
C TYR A 57 -0.92 2.57 1.87
N LEU A 58 -2.12 3.10 1.64
CA LEU A 58 -2.51 4.43 2.11
C LEU A 58 -2.48 4.52 3.64
N TYR A 59 -3.00 3.49 4.32
CA TYR A 59 -2.90 3.41 5.78
C TYR A 59 -1.44 3.38 6.25
N ALA A 60 -0.60 2.53 5.66
CA ALA A 60 0.81 2.44 6.00
C ALA A 60 1.56 3.75 5.70
N LEU A 61 1.20 4.46 4.62
CA LEU A 61 1.76 5.76 4.29
C LEU A 61 1.42 6.82 5.34
N LEU A 62 0.16 6.88 5.79
CA LEU A 62 -0.29 7.87 6.78
C LEU A 62 0.29 7.62 8.18
N THR A 63 0.55 6.37 8.54
CA THR A 63 1.14 5.96 9.82
C THR A 63 2.66 5.78 9.78
N GLY A 64 3.27 5.83 8.59
CA GLY A 64 4.68 5.49 8.37
C GLY A 64 5.67 6.64 8.61
N TYR A 65 5.24 7.79 9.09
CA TYR A 65 6.12 8.90 9.44
C TYR A 65 6.84 8.59 10.75
N THR A 66 8.15 8.46 10.68
CA THR A 66 9.03 8.20 11.82
C THR A 66 10.32 9.01 11.66
N ASP A 67 11.14 8.99 12.69
CA ASP A 67 12.49 9.55 12.60
C ASP A 67 13.34 8.79 11.58
N VAL A 68 14.30 9.49 10.99
CA VAL A 68 15.25 8.89 10.04
C VAL A 68 16.04 7.79 10.75
N PRO A 69 16.09 6.57 10.22
CA PRO A 69 16.85 5.49 10.84
C PRO A 69 18.34 5.81 10.94
N SER A 70 18.92 5.36 12.02
CA SER A 70 20.34 5.50 12.32
C SER A 70 21.08 4.20 12.01
N TYR A 71 22.25 4.32 11.39
CA TYR A 71 23.11 3.20 11.00
C TYR A 71 24.52 3.39 11.53
N VAL A 72 25.19 2.29 11.78
CA VAL A 72 26.63 2.24 12.10
C VAL A 72 27.34 1.55 10.95
N ARG A 73 28.45 2.16 10.48
CA ARG A 73 29.31 1.56 9.46
C ARG A 73 30.25 0.55 10.09
N GLU A 74 30.20 -0.69 9.59
CA GLU A 74 31.13 -1.75 9.97
C GLU A 74 32.48 -1.60 9.24
N GLU A 75 33.51 -2.30 9.71
CA GLU A 75 34.86 -2.27 9.10
C GLU A 75 34.90 -2.77 7.64
N ASN A 76 33.95 -3.65 7.30
CA ASN A 76 33.73 -4.16 5.93
C ASN A 76 33.02 -3.15 4.99
N GLY A 77 32.66 -1.96 5.49
CA GLY A 77 31.97 -0.92 4.74
C GLY A 77 30.44 -1.05 4.69
N HIS A 78 29.87 -2.11 5.25
CA HIS A 78 28.41 -2.28 5.31
C HIS A 78 27.78 -1.45 6.42
N LEU A 79 26.53 -1.02 6.19
CA LEU A 79 25.74 -0.23 7.11
C LEU A 79 24.76 -1.16 7.86
N LYS A 80 24.88 -1.15 9.20
CA LYS A 80 23.99 -1.91 10.06
C LYS A 80 23.06 -0.94 10.83
N PRO A 81 21.74 -1.20 10.86
CA PRO A 81 20.83 -0.37 11.63
C PRO A 81 21.19 -0.42 13.13
N VAL A 82 21.11 0.73 13.77
CA VAL A 82 21.32 0.84 15.23
C VAL A 82 20.14 0.18 15.93
N GLY A 83 20.42 -0.90 16.67
CA GLY A 83 19.42 -1.60 17.47
C GLY A 83 19.15 -0.92 18.81
N ALA A 84 18.33 -1.56 19.63
CA ALA A 84 18.00 -1.11 20.98
C ALA A 84 19.23 -0.99 21.90
N ASP A 85 20.31 -1.72 21.60
CA ASP A 85 21.57 -1.72 22.32
C ASP A 85 22.45 -0.48 22.05
N GLY A 86 21.99 0.41 21.16
CA GLY A 86 22.70 1.63 20.79
C GLY A 86 23.89 1.41 19.84
N ALA A 87 24.63 2.47 19.55
CA ALA A 87 25.73 2.48 18.57
C ALA A 87 27.06 1.92 19.11
N GLY A 88 27.15 1.56 20.39
CA GLY A 88 28.39 1.05 21.00
C GLY A 88 29.59 2.01 20.94
N GLY A 89 29.35 3.32 20.90
CA GLY A 89 30.37 4.35 20.77
C GLY A 89 30.89 4.58 19.36
N LYS A 90 30.37 3.91 18.34
CA LYS A 90 30.71 4.11 16.91
C LYS A 90 29.98 5.33 16.35
N ALA A 91 30.54 5.92 15.30
CA ALA A 91 29.87 7.01 14.58
C ALA A 91 28.55 6.54 13.96
N VAL A 92 27.51 7.36 14.08
CA VAL A 92 26.16 7.07 13.59
C VAL A 92 25.87 7.90 12.34
N GLU A 93 25.42 7.24 11.29
CA GLU A 93 24.96 7.87 10.04
C GLU A 93 23.43 7.80 9.99
N GLN A 94 22.76 8.92 9.71
CA GLN A 94 21.30 8.94 9.46
C GLN A 94 21.05 8.77 7.98
N CYS A 95 20.47 7.64 7.59
CA CYS A 95 20.21 7.30 6.19
C CYS A 95 18.72 7.12 5.97
N ALA A 96 18.14 7.88 5.06
CA ALA A 96 16.75 7.66 4.62
C ALA A 96 16.63 6.33 3.87
N SER A 97 17.66 5.96 3.11
CA SER A 97 17.77 4.63 2.51
C SER A 97 19.22 4.20 2.41
N VAL A 98 19.43 2.89 2.40
CA VAL A 98 20.76 2.28 2.20
C VAL A 98 20.72 1.51 0.89
N THR A 99 21.66 1.83 -0.01
CA THR A 99 21.87 1.07 -1.23
C THR A 99 23.07 0.13 -1.00
N PRO A 100 22.86 -1.20 -1.06
CA PRO A 100 23.96 -2.15 -0.91
C PRO A 100 25.03 -1.94 -1.97
N GLY A 101 26.29 -1.99 -1.55
CA GLY A 101 27.44 -1.94 -2.48
C GLY A 101 27.52 -3.24 -3.28
N GLU A 102 27.79 -3.13 -4.58
CA GLU A 102 28.05 -4.28 -5.45
C GLU A 102 29.50 -4.74 -5.28
N ASP A 103 29.72 -6.07 -5.32
CA ASP A 103 31.06 -6.71 -5.42
C ASP A 103 32.10 -6.20 -4.41
N GLY A 104 31.73 -6.11 -3.13
CA GLY A 104 32.65 -5.73 -2.05
C GLY A 104 32.90 -4.22 -1.91
N LYS A 105 32.09 -3.40 -2.59
CA LYS A 105 32.05 -1.95 -2.36
C LYS A 105 31.25 -1.64 -1.10
N PRO A 106 31.54 -0.52 -0.42
CA PRO A 106 30.78 -0.11 0.76
C PRO A 106 29.35 0.27 0.40
N ASP A 107 28.44 0.08 1.36
CA ASP A 107 27.07 0.52 1.25
C ASP A 107 27.00 2.05 1.14
N VAL A 108 26.05 2.54 0.35
CA VAL A 108 25.80 3.98 0.17
C VAL A 108 24.67 4.42 1.08
N CYS A 109 24.97 5.35 1.98
CA CYS A 109 23.98 6.04 2.79
C CYS A 109 23.36 7.19 1.98
N ASN A 110 22.07 7.13 1.73
CA ASN A 110 21.31 8.21 1.11
C ASN A 110 20.68 9.03 2.24
N ALA A 111 21.22 10.21 2.50
CA ALA A 111 20.65 11.13 3.49
C ALA A 111 19.26 11.63 3.04
N LEU A 112 18.46 12.11 4.00
CA LEU A 112 17.21 12.78 3.71
C LEU A 112 17.49 14.10 2.99
N ALA A 113 16.86 14.32 1.82
CA ALA A 113 17.02 15.55 1.07
C ALA A 113 16.28 16.72 1.75
N ASP A 114 16.78 17.94 1.55
CA ASP A 114 16.18 19.15 2.11
C ASP A 114 14.72 19.31 1.69
N GLY A 115 13.84 19.60 2.65
CA GLY A 115 12.40 19.77 2.42
C GLY A 115 11.61 18.46 2.23
N MET A 116 12.26 17.31 2.37
CA MET A 116 11.62 16.00 2.35
C MET A 116 11.37 15.49 3.77
N ASN A 117 10.38 14.61 3.91
CA ASN A 117 10.08 13.92 5.16
C ASN A 117 10.39 12.44 5.00
N TYR A 118 10.87 11.82 6.08
CA TYR A 118 11.06 10.37 6.08
C TYR A 118 9.73 9.66 6.26
N ASN A 119 9.51 8.62 5.48
CA ASN A 119 8.34 7.74 5.61
C ASN A 119 8.71 6.30 5.28
N ALA A 120 8.53 5.42 6.25
CA ALA A 120 8.94 4.02 6.13
C ALA A 120 8.17 3.24 5.04
N ALA A 121 6.95 3.65 4.71
CA ALA A 121 6.11 2.97 3.72
C ALA A 121 6.27 3.52 2.29
N PHE A 122 6.82 4.71 2.13
CA PHE A 122 6.98 5.33 0.81
C PHE A 122 8.20 4.74 0.07
N PRO A 123 8.09 4.42 -1.23
CA PRO A 123 9.22 3.94 -2.02
C PRO A 123 10.37 4.95 -2.01
N GLY A 124 11.58 4.50 -1.62
CA GLY A 124 12.73 5.35 -1.43
C GLY A 124 12.74 6.14 -0.12
N HIS A 125 11.71 5.98 0.72
CA HIS A 125 11.57 6.53 2.07
C HIS A 125 11.62 8.06 2.20
N GLN A 126 11.63 8.80 1.08
CA GLN A 126 11.65 10.27 1.07
C GLN A 126 10.40 10.80 0.37
N ILE A 127 9.58 11.55 1.09
CA ILE A 127 8.31 12.09 0.58
C ILE A 127 8.21 13.59 0.85
N ALA A 128 7.76 14.36 -0.15
CA ALA A 128 7.54 15.81 0.01
C ALA A 128 6.33 16.15 0.90
N MET A 129 5.36 15.23 1.03
CA MET A 129 4.18 15.42 1.87
C MET A 129 4.57 15.36 3.34
N PRO A 130 4.25 16.38 4.17
CA PRO A 130 4.43 16.28 5.61
C PRO A 130 3.40 15.34 6.25
N ALA A 131 3.62 14.96 7.50
CA ALA A 131 2.62 14.25 8.29
C ALA A 131 1.37 15.13 8.48
N VAL A 132 0.26 14.72 7.86
CA VAL A 132 -0.98 15.52 7.82
C VAL A 132 -1.96 15.14 8.91
N LEU A 133 -1.76 14.02 9.59
CA LEU A 133 -2.62 13.50 10.66
C LEU A 133 -1.81 13.37 11.95
N ALA A 134 -2.49 13.60 13.07
CA ALA A 134 -1.97 13.40 14.43
C ALA A 134 -3.08 12.90 15.34
N ASP A 135 -2.73 12.45 16.53
CA ASP A 135 -3.72 12.12 17.55
C ASP A 135 -4.54 13.36 17.91
N GLY A 136 -5.86 13.20 18.00
CA GLY A 136 -6.79 14.29 18.31
C GLY A 136 -7.02 15.28 17.17
N ALA A 137 -6.50 15.06 15.96
CA ALA A 137 -6.68 15.95 14.82
C ALA A 137 -8.15 16.10 14.36
N VAL A 138 -8.97 15.07 14.64
CA VAL A 138 -10.41 15.05 14.33
C VAL A 138 -11.19 14.61 15.56
N GLU A 139 -12.24 15.36 15.88
CA GLU A 139 -13.18 14.98 16.94
C GLU A 139 -14.29 14.09 16.37
N TYR A 140 -14.49 12.94 16.99
CA TYR A 140 -15.57 12.03 16.64
C TYR A 140 -16.85 12.36 17.43
N PRO A 141 -18.04 12.00 16.89
CA PRO A 141 -19.30 12.13 17.61
C PRO A 141 -19.25 11.45 18.97
N LYS A 142 -19.86 12.09 19.96
CA LYS A 142 -19.95 11.55 21.33
C LYS A 142 -21.21 10.68 21.47
N GLY A 143 -21.08 9.61 22.21
CA GLY A 143 -22.20 8.77 22.61
C GLY A 143 -23.10 9.44 23.68
N PRO A 144 -24.19 8.78 24.07
CA PRO A 144 -25.10 9.28 25.12
C PRO A 144 -24.41 9.45 26.48
N ASP A 145 -23.31 8.77 26.72
CA ASP A 145 -22.45 8.82 27.91
C ASP A 145 -21.42 9.97 27.88
N GLY A 146 -21.42 10.79 26.81
CA GLY A 146 -20.51 11.92 26.61
C GLY A 146 -19.10 11.53 26.14
N ASN A 147 -18.81 10.23 26.03
CA ASN A 147 -17.53 9.76 25.54
C ASN A 147 -17.51 9.67 24.01
N PRO A 148 -16.35 9.86 23.32
CA PRO A 148 -16.24 9.64 21.90
C PRO A 148 -16.62 8.20 21.54
N LEU A 149 -17.42 8.02 20.47
CA LEU A 149 -17.79 6.68 19.97
C LEU A 149 -16.58 5.90 19.44
N VAL A 150 -15.56 6.63 19.00
CA VAL A 150 -14.34 6.06 18.43
C VAL A 150 -13.14 6.86 18.97
N PRO A 151 -12.01 6.24 19.27
CA PRO A 151 -10.83 6.95 19.76
C PRO A 151 -10.24 7.85 18.68
N ALA A 152 -9.92 9.10 19.03
CA ALA A 152 -9.33 10.10 18.14
C ALA A 152 -7.81 9.89 18.02
N THR A 153 -7.39 8.74 17.50
CA THR A 153 -5.98 8.37 17.33
C THR A 153 -5.55 8.45 15.85
N LEU A 154 -4.26 8.64 15.62
CA LEU A 154 -3.66 8.59 14.29
C LEU A 154 -4.03 7.29 13.53
N ASP A 155 -4.00 6.15 14.24
CA ASP A 155 -4.38 4.85 13.69
C ASP A 155 -5.82 4.88 13.14
N GLN A 156 -6.77 5.35 13.94
CA GLN A 156 -8.18 5.41 13.55
C GLN A 156 -8.40 6.40 12.40
N HIS A 157 -7.84 7.61 12.48
CA HIS A 157 -7.94 8.60 11.41
C HIS A 157 -7.40 8.05 10.08
N SER A 158 -6.26 7.35 10.13
CA SER A 158 -5.63 6.74 8.94
C SER A 158 -6.49 5.63 8.34
N ARG A 159 -7.16 4.81 9.17
CA ARG A 159 -8.12 3.79 8.72
C ARG A 159 -9.33 4.41 8.03
N ASP A 160 -9.89 5.46 8.62
CA ASP A 160 -11.07 6.13 8.08
C ASP A 160 -10.78 6.79 6.73
N VAL A 161 -9.64 7.47 6.61
CA VAL A 161 -9.19 8.07 5.35
C VAL A 161 -8.94 6.99 4.29
N ALA A 162 -8.25 5.90 4.65
CA ALA A 162 -8.00 4.80 3.72
C ALA A 162 -9.31 4.13 3.26
N ALA A 163 -10.27 3.92 4.17
CA ALA A 163 -11.59 3.37 3.85
C ALA A 163 -12.39 4.31 2.94
N PHE A 164 -12.38 5.62 3.22
CA PHE A 164 -13.04 6.62 2.38
C PHE A 164 -12.45 6.64 0.96
N LEU A 165 -11.12 6.66 0.83
CA LEU A 165 -10.45 6.65 -0.47
C LEU A 165 -10.68 5.34 -1.23
N ALA A 166 -10.79 4.21 -0.54
CA ALA A 166 -11.18 2.94 -1.14
C ALA A 166 -12.61 2.97 -1.71
N TRP A 167 -13.53 3.54 -0.94
CA TRP A 167 -14.91 3.72 -1.40
C TRP A 167 -15.00 4.71 -2.55
N ALA A 168 -14.29 5.85 -2.49
CA ALA A 168 -14.26 6.85 -3.56
C ALA A 168 -13.73 6.26 -4.88
N ALA A 169 -12.71 5.39 -4.80
CA ALA A 169 -12.12 4.74 -5.97
C ALA A 169 -13.00 3.64 -6.58
N ASP A 170 -13.88 3.01 -5.80
CA ASP A 170 -14.80 1.96 -6.27
C ASP A 170 -16.07 1.87 -5.41
N PRO A 171 -17.03 2.79 -5.59
CA PRO A 171 -18.27 2.82 -4.81
C PRO A 171 -19.13 1.56 -4.99
N HIS A 172 -19.00 0.88 -6.12
CA HIS A 172 -19.76 -0.32 -6.48
C HIS A 172 -18.99 -1.63 -6.27
N LEU A 173 -17.90 -1.63 -5.51
CA LEU A 173 -17.04 -2.81 -5.29
C LEU A 173 -17.84 -4.03 -4.82
N ASN A 174 -18.72 -3.87 -3.83
CA ASN A 174 -19.49 -4.98 -3.26
C ASN A 174 -20.48 -5.56 -4.28
N GLN A 175 -21.16 -4.70 -5.04
CA GLN A 175 -22.08 -5.13 -6.09
C GLN A 175 -21.34 -5.86 -7.21
N ARG A 176 -20.19 -5.34 -7.64
CA ARG A 176 -19.34 -5.96 -8.65
C ARG A 176 -18.84 -7.33 -8.21
N LYS A 177 -18.41 -7.48 -6.96
CA LYS A 177 -18.01 -8.78 -6.39
C LYS A 177 -19.17 -9.78 -6.35
N ALA A 178 -20.35 -9.36 -5.91
CA ALA A 178 -21.53 -10.21 -5.91
C ALA A 178 -21.91 -10.69 -7.32
N THR A 179 -21.95 -9.79 -8.30
CA THR A 179 -22.18 -10.14 -9.70
C THR A 179 -21.09 -11.06 -10.26
N GLY A 180 -19.84 -10.83 -9.89
CA GLY A 180 -18.70 -11.69 -10.26
C GLY A 180 -18.88 -13.13 -9.79
N TRP A 181 -19.31 -13.34 -8.54
CA TRP A 181 -19.60 -14.68 -8.02
C TRP A 181 -20.73 -15.37 -8.77
N GLN A 182 -21.81 -14.65 -9.08
CA GLN A 182 -22.92 -15.19 -9.86
C GLN A 182 -22.45 -15.60 -11.27
N ALA A 183 -21.65 -14.77 -11.92
CA ALA A 183 -21.07 -15.07 -13.23
C ALA A 183 -20.15 -16.30 -13.20
N LEU A 184 -19.27 -16.42 -12.19
CA LEU A 184 -18.39 -17.57 -12.02
C LEU A 184 -19.18 -18.87 -11.82
N LEU A 185 -20.20 -18.85 -10.97
CA LEU A 185 -21.07 -20.01 -10.75
C LEU A 185 -21.79 -20.42 -12.03
N PHE A 186 -22.36 -19.46 -12.75
CA PHE A 186 -23.03 -19.70 -14.03
C PHE A 186 -22.08 -20.33 -15.05
N LEU A 187 -20.87 -19.78 -15.21
CA LEU A 187 -19.87 -20.30 -16.15
C LEU A 187 -19.42 -21.72 -15.76
N LEU A 188 -19.24 -21.99 -14.47
CA LEU A 188 -18.89 -23.32 -13.97
C LEU A 188 -19.96 -24.35 -14.33
N VAL A 189 -21.23 -24.06 -14.01
CA VAL A 189 -22.35 -24.95 -14.32
C VAL A 189 -22.44 -25.18 -15.84
N THR A 190 -22.36 -24.10 -16.64
CA THR A 190 -22.40 -24.18 -18.10
C THR A 190 -21.27 -25.02 -18.65
N THR A 191 -20.05 -24.86 -18.13
CA THR A 191 -18.88 -25.65 -18.54
C THR A 191 -19.07 -27.12 -18.27
N VAL A 192 -19.61 -27.51 -17.09
CA VAL A 192 -19.90 -28.90 -16.74
C VAL A 192 -20.97 -29.47 -17.69
N LEU A 193 -22.04 -28.73 -17.94
CA LEU A 193 -23.09 -29.20 -18.85
C LEU A 193 -22.59 -29.40 -20.29
N LEU A 194 -21.81 -28.46 -20.79
CA LEU A 194 -21.19 -28.58 -22.12
C LEU A 194 -20.21 -29.75 -22.21
N PHE A 195 -19.42 -29.96 -21.15
CA PHE A 195 -18.51 -31.11 -21.08
C PHE A 195 -19.25 -32.45 -21.11
N LEU A 196 -20.32 -32.57 -20.30
CA LEU A 196 -21.15 -33.77 -20.28
C LEU A 196 -21.88 -33.99 -21.63
N GLY A 197 -22.40 -32.91 -22.24
CA GLY A 197 -22.99 -32.95 -23.58
C GLY A 197 -22.01 -33.42 -24.64
N LYS A 198 -20.79 -32.81 -24.65
CA LYS A 198 -19.70 -33.25 -25.51
C LYS A 198 -19.42 -34.75 -25.33
N LYS A 199 -19.19 -35.19 -24.08
CA LYS A 199 -18.86 -36.59 -23.78
C LYS A 199 -19.97 -37.54 -24.29
N ARG A 200 -21.25 -37.17 -24.12
CA ARG A 200 -22.37 -38.02 -24.59
C ARG A 200 -22.48 -38.07 -26.12
N ILE A 201 -22.23 -37.00 -26.82
CA ILE A 201 -22.27 -36.95 -28.28
C ILE A 201 -21.11 -37.76 -28.87
N TRP A 202 -19.89 -37.57 -28.37
CA TRP A 202 -18.71 -38.24 -28.90
C TRP A 202 -18.65 -39.70 -28.55
N SER A 203 -19.25 -40.17 -27.47
CA SER A 203 -19.34 -41.58 -27.12
C SER A 203 -20.17 -42.42 -28.11
N ARG A 204 -20.93 -41.77 -29.01
CA ARG A 204 -21.72 -42.44 -30.06
C ARG A 204 -21.08 -42.45 -31.44
N ILE A 205 -19.91 -41.83 -31.55
CA ILE A 205 -19.13 -41.80 -32.80
C ILE A 205 -18.11 -42.90 -32.69
N GLU A 206 -18.35 -43.99 -33.43
CA GLU A 206 -17.36 -45.06 -33.62
C GLU A 206 -16.23 -44.49 -34.52
N HIS A 207 -14.97 -44.67 -34.05
CA HIS A 207 -13.79 -44.35 -34.82
C HIS A 207 -13.29 -45.57 -35.52
#